data_d50a3b9b90457b45d731493e9c485dfd
#
_entry.id   d50a3b9b90457b45d731493e9c485dfd
#
_cell.length_a   1.000
_cell.length_b   1.000
_cell.length_c   1.000
_cell.angle_alpha   90.00
_cell.angle_beta   90.00
_cell.angle_gamma   90.00
#
_symmetry.space_group_name_H-M   'P 1'
#
loop_
_entity.id
_entity.type
_entity.pdbx_description
1 polymer ?
#
loop_
_entity_poly.entity_id
_entity_poly.type
_entity_poly.pdbx_seq_one_letter_code
_entity_poly.pdbx_strand_id
1 'polypeptide(L)'
;MKSAKIASLFQKLSDSIPNPKTELCYRNPFELLISVILSAQATDVSVNKVTPELFSAFPTPEEMFEAGSEKVFAYIRSIGLAPTKSKNIAATCGQLVKLHKGEVPDKRKDLEALPGVGRKTANVVLNTAFGVPVIAVDTHIFRLSNRTGLAPGETVIKVEQKLMSVLPAKWKKDAHHLLILHGRYVCRARKPDCEHCVISQECEHPDKIVT
;
A
#
# COMPACT_ATOMS: atom_id res chain seq x y z
N MET A 1 -11.42 -17.04 12.62
CA MET A 1 -10.14 -17.71 12.98
C MET A 1 -9.79 -17.51 14.46
N LYS A 2 -9.27 -18.52 15.19
CA LYS A 2 -8.84 -18.41 16.61
C LYS A 2 -7.49 -17.72 16.73
N SER A 3 -7.23 -16.99 17.83
CA SER A 3 -6.01 -16.20 18.04
C SER A 3 -4.71 -16.97 17.88
N ALA A 4 -4.63 -18.20 18.39
CA ALA A 4 -3.43 -19.05 18.23
C ALA A 4 -3.14 -19.36 16.74
N LYS A 5 -4.19 -19.58 15.95
CA LYS A 5 -4.07 -19.85 14.52
C LYS A 5 -3.63 -18.59 13.75
N ILE A 6 -4.11 -17.41 14.16
CA ILE A 6 -3.64 -16.13 13.61
C ILE A 6 -2.16 -15.89 13.91
N ALA A 7 -1.72 -16.18 15.14
CA ALA A 7 -0.32 -16.04 15.52
C ALA A 7 0.59 -17.00 14.70
N SER A 8 0.18 -18.25 14.51
CA SER A 8 0.87 -19.23 13.64
C SER A 8 0.93 -18.74 12.20
N LEU A 9 -0.19 -18.24 11.65
CA LEU A 9 -0.26 -17.71 10.29
C LEU A 9 0.77 -16.58 10.07
N PHE A 10 0.81 -15.60 10.97
CA PHE A 10 1.76 -14.49 10.84
C PHE A 10 3.20 -14.90 11.08
N GLN A 11 3.47 -15.88 11.95
CA GLN A 11 4.81 -16.41 12.11
C GLN A 11 5.30 -17.05 10.81
N LYS A 12 4.50 -17.91 10.17
CA LYS A 12 4.83 -18.57 8.89
C LYS A 12 5.02 -17.56 7.75
N LEU A 13 4.17 -16.51 7.69
CA LEU A 13 4.33 -15.42 6.71
C LEU A 13 5.65 -14.68 6.94
N SER A 14 5.98 -14.34 8.17
CA SER A 14 7.22 -13.64 8.51
C SER A 14 8.46 -14.47 8.20
N ASP A 15 8.42 -15.78 8.46
CA ASP A 15 9.52 -16.69 8.16
C ASP A 15 9.74 -16.83 6.64
N SER A 16 8.66 -16.80 5.86
CA SER A 16 8.72 -16.86 4.40
C SER A 16 9.02 -15.52 3.72
N ILE A 17 8.77 -14.41 4.39
CA ILE A 17 9.00 -13.03 3.90
C ILE A 17 9.78 -12.26 4.98
N PRO A 18 11.09 -12.51 5.14
CA PRO A 18 11.87 -11.98 6.26
C PRO A 18 12.06 -10.45 6.21
N ASN A 19 11.87 -9.82 5.06
CA ASN A 19 11.99 -8.37 4.89
C ASN A 19 10.76 -7.82 4.14
N PRO A 20 9.59 -7.76 4.81
CA PRO A 20 8.35 -7.34 4.19
C PRO A 20 8.34 -5.81 3.97
N LYS A 21 8.45 -5.38 2.71
CA LYS A 21 8.47 -3.97 2.33
C LYS A 21 7.73 -3.71 1.04
N THR A 22 7.43 -2.45 0.75
CA THR A 22 6.86 -2.04 -0.53
C THR A 22 7.83 -2.31 -1.69
N GLU A 23 7.28 -2.56 -2.87
CA GLU A 23 8.05 -2.70 -4.12
C GLU A 23 8.25 -1.34 -4.83
N LEU A 24 7.62 -0.28 -4.34
CA LEU A 24 7.88 1.09 -4.83
C LEU A 24 9.27 1.55 -4.41
N CYS A 25 10.00 2.18 -5.35
CA CYS A 25 11.30 2.79 -5.10
C CYS A 25 11.10 4.24 -4.61
N TYR A 26 11.69 4.59 -3.47
CA TYR A 26 11.64 5.93 -2.90
C TYR A 26 12.82 6.14 -1.94
N ARG A 27 13.20 7.40 -1.70
CA ARG A 27 14.30 7.80 -0.80
C ARG A 27 13.80 8.47 0.49
N ASN A 28 12.63 9.09 0.44
CA ASN A 28 12.05 9.87 1.54
C ASN A 28 10.51 9.80 1.52
N PRO A 29 9.81 10.28 2.57
CA PRO A 29 8.35 10.25 2.64
C PRO A 29 7.64 10.98 1.50
N PHE A 30 8.21 12.08 0.97
CA PHE A 30 7.66 12.80 -0.17
C PHE A 30 7.63 11.93 -1.43
N GLU A 31 8.74 11.33 -1.78
CA GLU A 31 8.82 10.42 -2.94
C GLU A 31 7.88 9.23 -2.80
N LEU A 32 7.75 8.69 -1.58
CA LEU A 32 6.79 7.63 -1.31
C LEU A 32 5.35 8.12 -1.56
N LEU A 33 4.96 9.27 -1.02
CA LEU A 33 3.62 9.84 -1.21
C LEU A 33 3.28 9.97 -2.70
N ILE A 34 4.18 10.60 -3.47
CA ILE A 34 3.99 10.77 -4.93
C ILE A 34 3.90 9.41 -5.63
N SER A 35 4.79 8.48 -5.30
CA SER A 35 4.78 7.13 -5.89
C SER A 35 3.48 6.38 -5.59
N VAL A 36 2.92 6.52 -4.37
CA VAL A 36 1.64 5.89 -4.00
C VAL A 36 0.46 6.56 -4.72
N ILE A 37 0.47 7.88 -4.92
CA ILE A 37 -0.53 8.56 -5.76
C ILE A 37 -0.46 8.03 -7.21
N LEU A 38 0.75 7.86 -7.75
CA LEU A 38 0.95 7.31 -9.08
C LEU A 38 0.52 5.84 -9.20
N SER A 39 0.61 5.05 -8.14
CA SER A 39 0.26 3.62 -8.15
C SER A 39 -1.24 3.33 -8.21
N ALA A 40 -2.10 4.34 -8.04
CA ALA A 40 -3.55 4.17 -8.21
C ALA A 40 -3.87 3.70 -9.64
N GLN A 41 -4.40 2.47 -9.78
CA GLN A 41 -4.67 1.81 -11.07
C GLN A 41 -3.43 1.71 -11.99
N ALA A 42 -2.24 1.58 -11.41
CA ALA A 42 -0.99 1.35 -12.12
C ALA A 42 -0.15 0.31 -11.35
N THR A 43 0.76 -0.37 -12.04
CA THR A 43 1.66 -1.33 -11.41
C THR A 43 2.86 -0.63 -10.79
N ASP A 44 3.41 -1.18 -9.69
CA ASP A 44 4.62 -0.66 -9.06
C ASP A 44 5.79 -0.59 -10.06
N VAL A 45 5.88 -1.58 -10.96
CA VAL A 45 6.88 -1.60 -12.05
C VAL A 45 6.74 -0.39 -12.97
N SER A 46 5.50 -0.01 -13.36
CA SER A 46 5.28 1.15 -14.23
C SER A 46 5.59 2.46 -13.51
N VAL A 47 5.29 2.56 -12.23
CA VAL A 47 5.62 3.72 -11.40
C VAL A 47 7.14 3.85 -11.26
N ASN A 48 7.83 2.78 -10.92
CA ASN A 48 9.29 2.76 -10.75
C ASN A 48 10.07 3.10 -12.04
N LYS A 49 9.45 2.99 -13.22
CA LYS A 49 10.04 3.42 -14.48
C LYS A 49 10.08 4.93 -14.66
N VAL A 50 9.12 5.66 -14.14
CA VAL A 50 8.97 7.11 -14.36
C VAL A 50 9.46 7.95 -13.18
N THR A 51 9.42 7.41 -11.96
CA THR A 51 9.75 8.16 -10.74
C THR A 51 11.22 8.59 -10.64
N PRO A 52 12.23 7.85 -11.11
CA PRO A 52 13.62 8.31 -11.03
C PRO A 52 13.86 9.63 -11.77
N GLU A 53 13.35 9.75 -12.99
CA GLU A 53 13.49 10.99 -13.77
C GLU A 53 12.65 12.12 -13.18
N LEU A 54 11.42 11.82 -12.73
CA LEU A 54 10.55 12.81 -12.07
C LEU A 54 11.20 13.39 -10.82
N PHE A 55 11.76 12.55 -9.94
CA PHE A 55 12.38 13.01 -8.69
C PHE A 55 13.78 13.59 -8.87
N SER A 56 14.44 13.27 -9.97
CA SER A 56 15.68 13.96 -10.37
C SER A 56 15.41 15.39 -10.84
N ALA A 57 14.30 15.59 -11.55
CA ALA A 57 13.91 16.90 -12.05
C ALA A 57 13.27 17.79 -10.98
N PHE A 58 12.53 17.20 -10.04
CA PHE A 58 11.77 17.90 -8.99
C PHE A 58 11.93 17.16 -7.64
N PRO A 59 13.06 17.27 -6.96
CA PRO A 59 13.37 16.51 -5.75
C PRO A 59 12.59 16.94 -4.50
N THR A 60 11.98 18.13 -4.51
CA THR A 60 11.24 18.67 -3.36
C THR A 60 9.78 19.02 -3.72
N PRO A 61 8.90 19.11 -2.71
CA PRO A 61 7.54 19.61 -2.94
C PRO A 61 7.49 21.00 -3.57
N GLU A 62 8.39 21.89 -3.17
CA GLU A 62 8.51 23.27 -3.68
C GLU A 62 8.77 23.26 -5.19
N GLU A 63 9.82 22.56 -5.62
CA GLU A 63 10.22 22.50 -7.02
C GLU A 63 9.14 21.81 -7.87
N MET A 64 8.50 20.77 -7.35
CA MET A 64 7.43 20.08 -8.06
C MET A 64 6.15 20.93 -8.16
N PHE A 65 5.87 21.76 -7.15
CA PHE A 65 4.78 22.72 -7.16
C PHE A 65 5.05 23.84 -8.18
N GLU A 66 6.25 24.43 -8.17
CA GLU A 66 6.67 25.48 -9.11
C GLU A 66 6.69 24.99 -10.57
N ALA A 67 7.08 23.72 -10.77
CA ALA A 67 7.02 23.10 -12.10
C ALA A 67 5.60 23.06 -12.67
N GLY A 68 4.60 22.87 -11.81
CA GLY A 68 3.21 22.80 -12.21
C GLY A 68 2.79 21.47 -12.87
N SER A 69 1.49 21.31 -13.06
CA SER A 69 0.93 20.04 -13.53
C SER A 69 1.37 19.64 -14.95
N GLU A 70 1.64 20.60 -15.82
CA GLU A 70 2.04 20.32 -17.22
C GLU A 70 3.43 19.67 -17.30
N LYS A 71 4.40 20.21 -16.56
CA LYS A 71 5.74 19.62 -16.51
C LYS A 71 5.72 18.26 -15.83
N VAL A 72 5.00 18.11 -14.70
CA VAL A 72 4.81 16.81 -14.05
C VAL A 72 4.18 15.81 -15.02
N PHE A 73 3.15 16.21 -15.78
CA PHE A 73 2.51 15.33 -16.77
C PHE A 73 3.49 14.81 -17.82
N ALA A 74 4.44 15.62 -18.29
CA ALA A 74 5.42 15.20 -19.29
C ALA A 74 6.22 13.97 -18.84
N TYR A 75 6.57 13.86 -17.54
CA TYR A 75 7.29 12.71 -16.97
C TYR A 75 6.42 11.47 -16.75
N ILE A 76 5.14 11.66 -16.41
CA ILE A 76 4.26 10.55 -16.03
C ILE A 76 3.25 10.14 -17.12
N ARG A 77 3.38 10.64 -18.36
CA ARG A 77 2.42 10.42 -19.47
C ARG A 77 2.10 8.95 -19.78
N SER A 78 3.02 8.03 -19.47
CA SER A 78 2.82 6.58 -19.63
C SER A 78 2.01 5.93 -18.51
N ILE A 79 1.74 6.66 -17.41
CA ILE A 79 0.94 6.18 -16.29
C ILE A 79 -0.55 6.39 -16.57
N GLY A 80 -1.37 5.37 -16.27
CA GLY A 80 -2.83 5.51 -16.38
C GLY A 80 -3.36 6.70 -15.59
N LEU A 81 -4.31 7.46 -16.15
CA LEU A 81 -4.89 8.67 -15.56
C LEU A 81 -3.87 9.82 -15.34
N ALA A 82 -2.79 9.87 -16.11
CA ALA A 82 -1.72 10.85 -15.98
C ALA A 82 -2.21 12.32 -15.92
N PRO A 83 -3.19 12.77 -16.72
CA PRO A 83 -3.70 14.16 -16.63
C PRO A 83 -4.30 14.49 -15.25
N THR A 84 -5.07 13.59 -14.66
CA THR A 84 -5.64 13.78 -13.32
C THR A 84 -4.58 13.68 -12.24
N LYS A 85 -3.68 12.71 -12.36
CA LYS A 85 -2.59 12.50 -11.39
C LYS A 85 -1.64 13.69 -11.36
N SER A 86 -1.25 14.24 -12.50
CA SER A 86 -0.37 15.41 -12.54
C SER A 86 -0.97 16.63 -11.86
N LYS A 87 -2.27 16.89 -12.07
CA LYS A 87 -3.00 17.94 -11.37
C LYS A 87 -3.06 17.72 -9.86
N ASN A 88 -3.38 16.49 -9.44
CA ASN A 88 -3.42 16.12 -8.03
C ASN A 88 -2.03 16.25 -7.37
N ILE A 89 -0.97 15.80 -8.03
CA ILE A 89 0.41 15.91 -7.54
C ILE A 89 0.80 17.38 -7.36
N ALA A 90 0.61 18.23 -8.36
CA ALA A 90 0.93 19.65 -8.24
C ALA A 90 0.14 20.33 -7.11
N ALA A 91 -1.15 20.01 -6.97
CA ALA A 91 -2.01 20.54 -5.91
C ALA A 91 -1.59 20.02 -4.53
N THR A 92 -1.22 18.73 -4.43
CA THR A 92 -0.68 18.13 -3.19
C THR A 92 0.61 18.83 -2.78
N CYS A 93 1.56 19.02 -3.69
CA CYS A 93 2.80 19.75 -3.42
C CYS A 93 2.52 21.17 -2.93
N GLY A 94 1.57 21.88 -3.57
CA GLY A 94 1.14 23.23 -3.12
C GLY A 94 0.57 23.23 -1.71
N GLN A 95 -0.18 22.19 -1.31
CA GLN A 95 -0.67 22.06 0.08
C GLN A 95 0.45 21.69 1.06
N LEU A 96 1.36 20.79 0.68
CA LEU A 96 2.54 20.48 1.52
C LEU A 96 3.34 21.75 1.83
N VAL A 97 3.63 22.56 0.83
CA VAL A 97 4.36 23.82 1.01
C VAL A 97 3.59 24.81 1.90
N LYS A 98 2.32 25.03 1.61
CA LYS A 98 1.52 26.07 2.27
C LYS A 98 1.10 25.70 3.70
N LEU A 99 0.77 24.45 3.96
CA LEU A 99 0.13 24.00 5.20
C LEU A 99 1.04 23.13 6.07
N HIS A 100 2.06 22.49 5.46
CA HIS A 100 2.90 21.50 6.12
C HIS A 100 4.40 21.78 6.01
N LYS A 101 4.81 23.02 5.64
CA LYS A 101 6.22 23.45 5.54
C LYS A 101 7.10 22.57 4.64
N GLY A 102 6.51 22.02 3.57
CA GLY A 102 7.16 21.07 2.67
C GLY A 102 7.22 19.63 3.16
N GLU A 103 6.74 19.33 4.36
CA GLU A 103 6.81 18.00 4.96
C GLU A 103 5.54 17.18 4.69
N VAL A 104 5.68 15.86 4.62
CA VAL A 104 4.53 14.96 4.52
C VAL A 104 3.93 14.76 5.91
N PRO A 105 2.62 15.04 6.11
CA PRO A 105 2.01 14.88 7.43
C PRO A 105 1.92 13.41 7.84
N ASP A 106 2.06 13.16 9.15
CA ASP A 106 2.01 11.85 9.80
C ASP A 106 0.63 11.47 10.36
N LYS A 107 -0.39 12.31 10.11
CA LYS A 107 -1.77 12.09 10.56
C LYS A 107 -2.67 11.74 9.38
N ARG A 108 -3.51 10.72 9.56
CA ARG A 108 -4.43 10.28 8.51
C ARG A 108 -5.33 11.40 7.99
N LYS A 109 -5.91 12.21 8.88
CA LYS A 109 -6.80 13.32 8.53
C LYS A 109 -6.11 14.31 7.60
N ASP A 110 -4.86 14.64 7.86
CA ASP A 110 -4.11 15.61 7.09
C ASP A 110 -3.67 15.02 5.74
N LEU A 111 -3.30 13.73 5.71
CA LEU A 111 -3.03 13.02 4.46
C LEU A 111 -4.27 12.89 3.57
N GLU A 112 -5.42 12.51 4.13
CA GLU A 112 -6.68 12.38 3.36
C GLU A 112 -7.20 13.73 2.85
N ALA A 113 -6.75 14.86 3.40
CA ALA A 113 -7.06 16.19 2.90
C ALA A 113 -6.28 16.55 1.63
N LEU A 114 -5.18 15.85 1.34
CA LEU A 114 -4.35 16.11 0.17
C LEU A 114 -5.04 15.59 -1.12
N PRO A 115 -4.99 16.35 -2.23
CA PRO A 115 -5.57 15.94 -3.50
C PRO A 115 -5.03 14.60 -4.01
N GLY A 116 -5.93 13.68 -4.36
CA GLY A 116 -5.56 12.34 -4.84
C GLY A 116 -5.15 11.35 -3.75
N VAL A 117 -5.26 11.74 -2.48
CA VAL A 117 -4.96 10.88 -1.32
C VAL A 117 -6.25 10.45 -0.65
N GLY A 118 -6.65 9.20 -0.92
CA GLY A 118 -7.74 8.55 -0.17
C GLY A 118 -7.22 7.75 1.01
N ARG A 119 -8.15 7.14 1.77
CA ARG A 119 -7.85 6.32 2.96
C ARG A 119 -6.78 5.26 2.71
N LYS A 120 -6.85 4.54 1.58
CA LYS A 120 -5.83 3.52 1.23
C LYS A 120 -4.44 4.14 1.09
N THR A 121 -4.33 5.22 0.30
CA THR A 121 -3.06 5.93 0.09
C THR A 121 -2.50 6.46 1.42
N ALA A 122 -3.33 7.10 2.23
CA ALA A 122 -2.94 7.57 3.55
C ALA A 122 -2.41 6.43 4.44
N ASN A 123 -3.09 5.28 4.48
CA ASN A 123 -2.64 4.12 5.26
C ASN A 123 -1.31 3.55 4.74
N VAL A 124 -1.09 3.49 3.42
CA VAL A 124 0.22 3.05 2.87
C VAL A 124 1.33 3.98 3.34
N VAL A 125 1.14 5.30 3.19
CA VAL A 125 2.15 6.29 3.61
C VAL A 125 2.41 6.21 5.11
N LEU A 126 1.36 6.16 5.94
CA LEU A 126 1.49 6.03 7.40
C LEU A 126 2.24 4.78 7.82
N ASN A 127 1.91 3.64 7.24
CA ASN A 127 2.57 2.39 7.57
C ASN A 127 4.03 2.38 7.10
N THR A 128 4.27 2.77 5.84
CA THR A 128 5.56 2.59 5.17
C THR A 128 6.57 3.67 5.56
N ALA A 129 6.17 4.95 5.59
CA ALA A 129 7.08 6.05 5.90
C ALA A 129 7.21 6.31 7.40
N PHE A 130 6.12 6.15 8.16
CA PHE A 130 6.07 6.55 9.57
C PHE A 130 5.98 5.36 10.53
N GLY A 131 5.90 4.13 10.02
CA GLY A 131 5.82 2.93 10.85
C GLY A 131 4.54 2.83 11.69
N VAL A 132 3.50 3.60 11.34
CA VAL A 132 2.21 3.55 12.03
C VAL A 132 1.56 2.19 11.77
N PRO A 133 1.10 1.48 12.81
CA PRO A 133 0.53 0.14 12.67
C PRO A 133 -0.89 0.18 12.09
N VAL A 134 -1.01 0.50 10.81
CA VAL A 134 -2.27 0.53 10.04
C VAL A 134 -2.16 -0.38 8.81
N ILE A 135 -3.29 -0.80 8.27
CA ILE A 135 -3.34 -1.66 7.09
C ILE A 135 -4.11 -0.96 5.98
N ALA A 136 -3.47 -0.83 4.83
CA ALA A 136 -4.12 -0.35 3.62
C ALA A 136 -4.75 -1.53 2.87
N VAL A 137 -6.00 -1.85 3.16
CA VAL A 137 -6.68 -2.98 2.52
C VAL A 137 -6.92 -2.67 1.04
N ASP A 138 -6.23 -3.42 0.19
CA ASP A 138 -6.40 -3.44 -1.25
C ASP A 138 -7.13 -4.71 -1.72
N THR A 139 -7.22 -4.94 -3.02
CA THR A 139 -7.87 -6.13 -3.58
C THR A 139 -7.16 -7.42 -3.19
N HIS A 140 -5.84 -7.41 -2.98
CA HIS A 140 -5.06 -8.58 -2.56
C HIS A 140 -5.33 -8.93 -1.10
N ILE A 141 -5.23 -7.95 -0.21
CA ILE A 141 -5.51 -8.11 1.22
C ILE A 141 -6.99 -8.44 1.46
N PHE A 142 -7.91 -7.76 0.75
CA PHE A 142 -9.34 -8.03 0.84
C PHE A 142 -9.66 -9.48 0.48
N ARG A 143 -9.17 -9.96 -0.67
CA ARG A 143 -9.35 -11.34 -1.12
C ARG A 143 -8.73 -12.33 -0.14
N LEU A 144 -7.48 -12.11 0.26
CA LEU A 144 -6.76 -12.98 1.18
C LEU A 144 -7.49 -13.11 2.52
N SER A 145 -7.90 -11.99 3.12
CA SER A 145 -8.58 -11.96 4.42
C SER A 145 -9.91 -12.70 4.41
N ASN A 146 -10.69 -12.54 3.34
CA ASN A 146 -11.95 -13.25 3.16
C ASN A 146 -11.72 -14.74 2.87
N ARG A 147 -10.80 -15.06 1.95
CA ARG A 147 -10.53 -16.43 1.53
C ARG A 147 -9.97 -17.29 2.66
N THR A 148 -9.04 -16.76 3.43
CA THR A 148 -8.41 -17.51 4.52
C THR A 148 -9.26 -17.57 5.80
N GLY A 149 -10.30 -16.76 5.92
CA GLY A 149 -11.07 -16.62 7.17
C GLY A 149 -10.35 -15.78 8.23
N LEU A 150 -9.23 -15.12 7.89
CA LEU A 150 -8.47 -14.28 8.81
C LEU A 150 -9.31 -13.10 9.33
N ALA A 151 -9.91 -12.36 8.42
CA ALA A 151 -10.74 -11.20 8.75
C ALA A 151 -11.83 -11.01 7.68
N PRO A 152 -12.82 -11.91 7.57
CA PRO A 152 -13.86 -11.82 6.58
C PRO A 152 -14.74 -10.59 6.78
N GLY A 153 -15.07 -9.92 5.68
CA GLY A 153 -15.92 -8.73 5.66
C GLY A 153 -16.36 -8.38 4.24
N GLU A 154 -17.53 -7.77 4.12
CA GLU A 154 -18.16 -7.42 2.84
C GLU A 154 -17.55 -6.17 2.19
N THR A 155 -16.89 -5.30 2.98
CA THR A 155 -16.27 -4.07 2.51
C THR A 155 -14.82 -3.97 2.98
N VAL A 156 -14.02 -3.18 2.25
CA VAL A 156 -12.61 -2.89 2.59
C VAL A 156 -12.48 -2.36 4.03
N ILE A 157 -13.40 -1.48 4.42
CA ILE A 157 -13.41 -0.87 5.77
C ILE A 157 -13.71 -1.92 6.85
N LYS A 158 -14.69 -2.80 6.64
CA LYS A 158 -14.98 -3.90 7.59
C LYS A 158 -13.80 -4.86 7.73
N VAL A 159 -13.12 -5.18 6.62
CA VAL A 159 -11.90 -6.00 6.64
C VAL A 159 -10.77 -5.30 7.37
N GLU A 160 -10.52 -4.01 7.11
CA GLU A 160 -9.51 -3.20 7.81
C GLU A 160 -9.74 -3.21 9.33
N GLN A 161 -10.97 -2.88 9.76
CA GLN A 161 -11.34 -2.83 11.18
C GLN A 161 -11.14 -4.20 11.85
N LYS A 162 -11.57 -5.27 11.18
CA LYS A 162 -11.44 -6.62 11.72
C LYS A 162 -9.98 -7.07 11.79
N LEU A 163 -9.17 -6.81 10.75
CA LEU A 163 -7.72 -7.05 10.80
C LEU A 163 -7.09 -6.33 12.00
N MET A 164 -7.37 -5.04 12.16
CA MET A 164 -6.82 -4.26 13.27
C MET A 164 -7.22 -4.77 14.65
N SER A 165 -8.38 -5.42 14.79
CA SER A 165 -8.86 -6.00 16.05
C SER A 165 -8.26 -7.37 16.36
N VAL A 166 -7.99 -8.20 15.34
CA VAL A 166 -7.53 -9.58 15.54
C VAL A 166 -6.01 -9.74 15.47
N LEU A 167 -5.31 -8.76 14.91
CA LEU A 167 -3.86 -8.83 14.74
C LEU A 167 -3.12 -8.75 16.08
N PRO A 168 -2.22 -9.71 16.37
CA PRO A 168 -1.32 -9.60 17.51
C PRO A 168 -0.44 -8.35 17.38
N ALA A 169 -0.18 -7.67 18.50
CA ALA A 169 0.59 -6.42 18.55
C ALA A 169 1.96 -6.54 17.84
N LYS A 170 2.63 -7.69 18.02
CA LYS A 170 3.92 -8.01 17.39
C LYS A 170 3.92 -7.84 15.88
N TRP A 171 2.81 -8.15 15.20
CA TRP A 171 2.71 -8.17 13.74
C TRP A 171 2.09 -6.91 13.12
N LYS A 172 1.51 -6.02 13.93
CA LYS A 172 0.73 -4.87 13.41
C LYS A 172 1.51 -4.00 12.43
N LYS A 173 2.81 -3.84 12.62
CA LYS A 173 3.66 -3.02 11.73
C LYS A 173 3.85 -3.70 10.37
N ASP A 174 4.19 -4.98 10.38
CA ASP A 174 4.59 -5.71 9.16
C ASP A 174 3.42 -6.38 8.45
N ALA A 175 2.27 -6.51 9.13
CA ALA A 175 1.10 -7.22 8.61
C ALA A 175 0.64 -6.72 7.24
N HIS A 176 0.71 -5.41 6.99
CA HIS A 176 0.34 -4.84 5.70
C HIS A 176 1.15 -5.47 4.56
N HIS A 177 2.47 -5.44 4.68
CA HIS A 177 3.36 -5.95 3.65
C HIS A 177 3.34 -7.48 3.55
N LEU A 178 3.28 -8.20 4.69
CA LEU A 178 3.14 -9.64 4.70
C LEU A 178 1.89 -10.11 3.96
N LEU A 179 0.75 -9.47 4.22
CA LEU A 179 -0.52 -9.83 3.61
C LEU A 179 -0.59 -9.46 2.12
N ILE A 180 -0.10 -8.27 1.75
CA ILE A 180 -0.15 -7.84 0.35
C ILE A 180 0.77 -8.69 -0.54
N LEU A 181 2.00 -8.96 -0.10
CA LEU A 181 2.95 -9.78 -0.85
C LEU A 181 2.45 -11.24 -0.99
N HIS A 182 1.97 -11.85 0.08
CA HIS A 182 1.37 -13.18 0.01
C HIS A 182 0.13 -13.21 -0.90
N GLY A 183 -0.74 -12.21 -0.79
CA GLY A 183 -1.92 -12.08 -1.66
C GLY A 183 -1.58 -11.84 -3.12
N ARG A 184 -0.46 -11.17 -3.42
CA ARG A 184 0.00 -10.86 -4.77
C ARG A 184 0.63 -12.09 -5.44
N TYR A 185 1.48 -12.81 -4.74
CA TYR A 185 2.34 -13.84 -5.33
C TYR A 185 1.87 -15.28 -5.10
N VAL A 186 1.26 -15.58 -3.97
CA VAL A 186 0.82 -16.92 -3.59
C VAL A 186 -0.69 -17.07 -3.68
N CYS A 187 -1.46 -16.34 -2.86
CA CYS A 187 -2.93 -16.41 -2.85
C CYS A 187 -3.55 -15.57 -3.98
N ARG A 188 -3.16 -15.84 -5.23
CA ARG A 188 -3.60 -15.09 -6.42
C ARG A 188 -5.11 -15.22 -6.65
N ALA A 189 -5.69 -14.26 -7.40
CA ALA A 189 -7.13 -14.24 -7.70
C ALA A 189 -7.55 -15.47 -8.51
N ARG A 190 -6.81 -15.76 -9.58
CA ARG A 190 -6.95 -16.96 -10.40
C ARG A 190 -5.79 -17.90 -10.09
N LYS A 191 -6.05 -19.18 -9.93
CA LYS A 191 -5.06 -20.25 -9.65
C LYS A 191 -4.15 -19.88 -8.48
N PRO A 192 -4.68 -19.80 -7.22
CA PRO A 192 -3.87 -19.65 -6.04
C PRO A 192 -2.92 -20.85 -5.91
N ASP A 193 -1.70 -20.60 -5.49
CA ASP A 193 -0.69 -21.64 -5.27
C ASP A 193 -0.86 -22.25 -3.86
N CYS A 194 -1.90 -23.08 -3.69
CA CYS A 194 -2.24 -23.66 -2.39
C CYS A 194 -1.25 -24.76 -1.97
N GLU A 195 -0.67 -25.47 -2.93
CA GLU A 195 0.28 -26.55 -2.73
C GLU A 195 1.55 -26.05 -2.02
N HIS A 196 2.09 -24.89 -2.46
CA HIS A 196 3.28 -24.29 -1.86
C HIS A 196 2.95 -23.19 -0.84
N CYS A 197 1.67 -23.08 -0.43
CA CYS A 197 1.25 -22.02 0.49
C CYS A 197 1.64 -22.32 1.93
N VAL A 198 2.54 -21.52 2.49
CA VAL A 198 3.05 -21.68 3.87
C VAL A 198 1.97 -21.59 4.95
N ILE A 199 0.81 -20.95 4.64
CA ILE A 199 -0.32 -20.83 5.57
C ILE A 199 -1.51 -21.73 5.20
N SER A 200 -1.29 -22.76 4.38
CA SER A 200 -2.36 -23.66 3.94
C SER A 200 -3.07 -24.35 5.11
N GLN A 201 -2.36 -24.70 6.17
CA GLN A 201 -2.93 -25.33 7.38
C GLN A 201 -3.82 -24.36 8.18
N GLU A 202 -3.45 -23.08 8.23
CA GLU A 202 -4.22 -22.03 8.90
C GLU A 202 -5.41 -21.54 8.06
N CYS A 203 -5.36 -21.75 6.74
CA CYS A 203 -6.40 -21.27 5.82
C CYS A 203 -7.73 -22.03 6.02
N GLU A 204 -8.84 -21.30 6.11
CA GLU A 204 -10.19 -21.85 6.30
C GLU A 204 -10.98 -21.93 4.97
N HIS A 205 -10.32 -21.71 3.82
CA HIS A 205 -10.99 -21.83 2.52
C HIS A 205 -11.38 -23.29 2.24
N PRO A 206 -12.66 -23.56 1.95
CA PRO A 206 -13.12 -24.95 1.73
C PRO A 206 -12.48 -25.59 0.49
N ASP A 207 -12.28 -24.80 -0.57
CA ASP A 207 -11.76 -25.29 -1.86
C ASP A 207 -10.23 -25.14 -1.99
N LYS A 208 -9.51 -25.10 -0.87
CA LYS A 208 -8.03 -25.10 -0.94
C LYS A 208 -7.56 -26.45 -1.45
N ILE A 209 -6.80 -26.43 -2.54
CA ILE A 209 -6.15 -27.62 -3.10
C ILE A 209 -4.88 -27.87 -2.27
N VAL A 210 -4.95 -28.81 -1.37
CA VAL A 210 -3.79 -29.35 -0.65
C VAL A 210 -3.71 -30.81 -1.05
N THR A 211 -2.77 -31.12 -1.93
CA THR A 211 -2.38 -32.52 -2.23
C THR A 211 -1.52 -33.08 -1.10
#